data_1d0f77a9c3fc144c48c2db74965e7558
#
_entry.id   1d0f77a9c3fc144c48c2db74965e7558
#
_cell.length_a   1.000
_cell.length_b   1.000
_cell.length_c   1.000
_cell.angle_alpha   90.00
_cell.angle_beta   90.00
_cell.angle_gamma   90.00
#
_symmetry.space_group_name_H-M   'P 1'
#
loop_
_entity.id
_entity.type
_entity.pdbx_description
1 polymer ?
#
loop_
_entity_poly.entity_id
_entity_poly.type
_entity_poly.pdbx_seq_one_letter_code
_entity_poly.pdbx_strand_id
1 'polypeptide(L)'
;MRESDEQRAYREQRTDELIWERARTLGMSRKRFLALLASGAGAAAALGLDGRLGAAQAQDHAPHFNQYADWFVKPTPAEYFIDHGHAKEMRWEVMKGRDYTVSNDLFYVQNHFPVPRIDPRAYKLRVHGDAVEREVEFSLDELQKLPSVTLTRAVECGENGRVFFAVQYKKQMDGAQWRLGGIGVAEWTGVPMRAVLERARVKPGARDVMPVGLDGGQDFRNLAARPIPLDKAMADDTLLVYGMNGQDLPPDHGGPVRTLVSGWIGPASIKWTGRVEVSSKVLISIFNTEYGVMIGPDYPPQPPFPGVVCTWQNVKSAFELPMNTVLPSGPQVVSGRSWSGKSNIRKVDVSLDGGKTWEPARLREPNIEKAWVRWDVDWTAVPGNYIFRARATDNLGQTQPDKGPPYNFHGYLYDGVVDHPVRVF
;
A
#
# COMPACT_ATOMS: atom_id res chain seq x y z
N MET A 1 8.60 12.16 24.51
CA MET A 1 10.07 12.18 24.71
C MET A 1 10.65 13.27 23.82
N ARG A 2 11.53 14.11 24.36
CA ARG A 2 12.21 15.13 23.55
C ARG A 2 13.30 14.44 22.71
N GLU A 3 13.41 14.83 21.45
CA GLU A 3 14.45 14.36 20.55
C GLU A 3 15.85 14.68 21.10
N SER A 4 16.79 13.72 21.02
CA SER A 4 18.17 13.98 21.45
C SER A 4 18.90 14.89 20.47
N ASP A 5 19.91 15.64 20.94
CA ASP A 5 20.73 16.51 20.08
C ASP A 5 21.44 15.70 18.96
N GLU A 6 21.78 14.46 19.21
CA GLU A 6 22.40 13.55 18.24
C GLU A 6 21.40 13.11 17.15
N GLN A 7 20.16 12.84 17.52
CA GLN A 7 19.08 12.53 16.57
C GLN A 7 18.76 13.74 15.68
N ARG A 8 18.79 14.92 16.27
CA ARG A 8 18.63 16.19 15.56
C ARG A 8 19.76 16.44 14.56
N ALA A 9 21.01 16.26 15.00
CA ALA A 9 22.19 16.43 14.13
C ALA A 9 22.21 15.46 12.95
N TYR A 10 21.84 14.18 13.17
CA TYR A 10 21.72 13.20 12.10
C TYR A 10 20.61 13.56 11.11
N ARG A 11 19.47 13.99 11.58
CA ARG A 11 18.37 14.45 10.76
C ARG A 11 18.76 15.64 9.90
N GLU A 12 19.44 16.64 10.51
CA GLU A 12 19.95 17.81 9.82
C GLU A 12 20.98 17.42 8.76
N GLN A 13 21.89 16.51 9.06
CA GLN A 13 22.88 15.98 8.11
C GLN A 13 22.20 15.28 6.92
N ARG A 14 21.22 14.40 7.18
CA ARG A 14 20.49 13.68 6.13
C ARG A 14 19.64 14.63 5.28
N THR A 15 19.01 15.62 5.89
CA THR A 15 18.28 16.66 5.17
C THR A 15 19.21 17.49 4.29
N ASP A 16 20.40 17.83 4.79
CA ASP A 16 21.44 18.53 4.03
C ASP A 16 21.97 17.69 2.88
N GLU A 17 22.21 16.41 3.06
CA GLU A 17 22.61 15.48 2.00
C GLU A 17 21.55 15.42 0.89
N LEU A 18 20.27 15.33 1.25
CA LEU A 18 19.13 15.32 0.33
C LEU A 18 19.05 16.63 -0.47
N ILE A 19 19.19 17.77 0.21
CA ILE A 19 19.20 19.10 -0.41
C ILE A 19 20.38 19.23 -1.39
N TRP A 20 21.56 18.73 -1.01
CA TRP A 20 22.73 18.77 -1.88
C TRP A 20 22.57 17.90 -3.11
N GLU A 21 22.04 16.72 -2.95
CA GLU A 21 21.84 15.78 -4.04
C GLU A 21 20.80 16.33 -5.03
N ARG A 22 19.73 16.95 -4.51
CA ARG A 22 18.70 17.57 -5.33
C ARG A 22 19.22 18.79 -6.08
N ALA A 23 19.99 19.65 -5.43
CA ALA A 23 20.62 20.78 -6.06
C ALA A 23 21.54 20.35 -7.21
N ARG A 24 22.36 19.31 -7.03
CA ARG A 24 23.24 18.75 -8.08
C ARG A 24 22.44 18.20 -9.27
N THR A 25 21.37 17.46 -9.00
CA THR A 25 20.51 16.88 -10.06
C THR A 25 19.88 17.96 -10.93
N LEU A 26 19.56 19.12 -10.34
CA LEU A 26 19.00 20.27 -11.05
C LEU A 26 20.09 21.21 -11.62
N GLY A 27 21.37 20.84 -11.52
CA GLY A 27 22.50 21.64 -12.02
C GLY A 27 22.64 23.00 -11.33
N MET A 28 22.17 23.13 -10.08
CA MET A 28 22.19 24.40 -9.34
C MET A 28 23.00 24.31 -8.03
N SER A 29 23.47 25.49 -7.55
CA SER A 29 24.12 25.55 -6.26
C SER A 29 23.13 25.36 -5.10
N ARG A 30 23.59 24.83 -3.95
CA ARG A 30 22.79 24.68 -2.73
C ARG A 30 22.07 25.97 -2.33
N LYS A 31 22.76 27.11 -2.41
CA LYS A 31 22.22 28.43 -2.05
C LYS A 31 21.03 28.82 -2.94
N ARG A 32 21.13 28.54 -4.24
CA ARG A 32 20.06 28.82 -5.20
C ARG A 32 18.87 27.88 -5.01
N PHE A 33 19.14 26.62 -4.69
CA PHE A 33 18.12 25.62 -4.39
C PHE A 33 17.33 25.97 -3.12
N LEU A 34 18.03 26.34 -2.03
CA LEU A 34 17.39 26.78 -0.78
C LEU A 34 16.58 28.08 -0.95
N ALA A 35 17.05 29.01 -1.78
CA ALA A 35 16.30 30.23 -2.10
C ALA A 35 15.02 29.92 -2.87
N LEU A 36 15.04 28.93 -3.76
CA LEU A 36 13.87 28.44 -4.49
C LEU A 36 12.86 27.78 -3.54
N LEU A 37 13.30 26.99 -2.58
CA LEU A 37 12.43 26.40 -1.55
C LEU A 37 11.76 27.47 -0.69
N ALA A 38 12.51 28.54 -0.31
CA ALA A 38 12.01 29.61 0.52
C ALA A 38 11.02 30.53 -0.20
N SER A 39 11.05 30.61 -1.54
CA SER A 39 10.17 31.48 -2.33
C SER A 39 8.77 30.90 -2.59
N GLY A 40 8.47 29.70 -2.11
CA GLY A 40 7.19 29.00 -2.35
C GLY A 40 6.96 28.54 -3.79
N ALA A 41 7.65 29.13 -4.78
CA ALA A 41 7.61 28.71 -6.18
C ALA A 41 8.47 27.48 -6.46
N GLY A 42 9.35 27.14 -5.54
CA GLY A 42 10.35 26.08 -5.69
C GLY A 42 9.96 24.72 -5.13
N ALA A 43 8.88 24.61 -4.37
CA ALA A 43 8.51 23.31 -3.80
C ALA A 43 8.17 22.27 -4.89
N ALA A 44 7.49 22.70 -5.95
CA ALA A 44 7.16 21.84 -7.09
C ALA A 44 8.40 21.45 -7.92
N ALA A 45 9.27 22.43 -8.22
CA ALA A 45 10.51 22.19 -8.96
C ALA A 45 11.56 21.43 -8.14
N ALA A 46 11.62 21.69 -6.84
CA ALA A 46 12.52 21.00 -5.90
C ALA A 46 12.13 19.53 -5.70
N LEU A 47 10.84 19.22 -5.86
CA LEU A 47 10.31 17.85 -5.77
C LEU A 47 10.32 17.12 -7.13
N GLY A 48 10.85 17.72 -8.20
CA GLY A 48 10.90 17.13 -9.54
C GLY A 48 9.58 17.19 -10.29
N LEU A 49 8.68 18.04 -9.83
CA LEU A 49 7.48 18.43 -10.56
C LEU A 49 7.86 19.53 -11.55
N ASP A 50 8.59 19.19 -12.64
CA ASP A 50 8.85 20.10 -13.72
C ASP A 50 7.52 20.60 -14.26
N GLY A 51 7.37 21.92 -14.29
CA GLY A 51 6.19 22.64 -14.74
C GLY A 51 5.87 22.44 -16.23
N ARG A 52 5.57 21.23 -16.61
CA ARG A 52 4.83 20.89 -17.81
C ARG A 52 3.42 20.45 -17.43
N LEU A 53 2.68 21.36 -16.82
CA LEU A 53 1.23 21.37 -16.92
C LEU A 53 0.86 21.79 -18.36
N GLY A 54 1.31 21.00 -19.32
CA GLY A 54 0.82 21.02 -20.68
C GLY A 54 -0.35 20.05 -20.74
N ALA A 55 -1.48 20.56 -21.25
CA ALA A 55 -2.69 19.81 -21.48
C ALA A 55 -2.41 18.36 -21.89
N ALA A 56 -2.90 17.41 -21.09
CA ALA A 56 -3.00 16.03 -21.50
C ALA A 56 -4.05 15.96 -22.61
N GLN A 57 -3.62 16.17 -23.84
CA GLN A 57 -4.38 15.74 -25.00
C GLN A 57 -4.48 14.23 -24.92
N ALA A 58 -5.70 13.72 -25.07
CA ALA A 58 -5.95 12.32 -25.33
C ALA A 58 -5.05 11.89 -26.50
N GLN A 59 -4.00 11.14 -26.20
CA GLN A 59 -3.15 10.60 -27.24
C GLN A 59 -3.83 9.35 -27.79
N ASP A 60 -4.11 9.40 -29.08
CA ASP A 60 -4.56 8.30 -29.92
C ASP A 60 -3.70 7.05 -29.69
N HIS A 61 -4.37 5.89 -29.73
CA HIS A 61 -3.80 4.56 -29.58
C HIS A 61 -2.87 4.20 -30.75
N ALA A 62 -1.64 4.70 -30.74
CA ALA A 62 -0.54 4.01 -31.39
C ALA A 62 -0.22 2.73 -30.59
N PRO A 63 0.24 1.63 -31.20
CA PRO A 63 0.63 0.43 -30.46
C PRO A 63 1.78 0.80 -29.52
N HIS A 64 1.45 1.06 -28.25
CA HIS A 64 2.45 1.31 -27.23
C HIS A 64 3.23 0.01 -27.06
N PHE A 65 4.50 0.01 -27.45
CA PHE A 65 5.47 -0.91 -26.90
C PHE A 65 5.28 -0.84 -25.37
N ASN A 66 4.81 -1.94 -24.78
CA ASN A 66 4.55 -1.98 -23.34
C ASN A 66 5.91 -1.95 -22.64
N GLN A 67 6.40 -0.75 -22.31
CA GLN A 67 7.67 -0.55 -21.60
C GLN A 67 7.74 -1.29 -20.25
N TYR A 68 6.61 -1.83 -19.79
CA TYR A 68 6.48 -2.60 -18.57
C TYR A 68 6.30 -4.11 -18.82
N ALA A 69 6.46 -4.62 -20.04
CA ALA A 69 6.25 -6.03 -20.35
C ALA A 69 7.10 -6.95 -19.47
N ASP A 70 8.36 -6.57 -19.21
CA ASP A 70 9.30 -7.35 -18.39
C ASP A 70 9.17 -7.10 -16.88
N TRP A 71 8.17 -6.31 -16.46
CA TRP A 71 7.94 -5.97 -15.05
C TRP A 71 7.05 -6.97 -14.33
N PHE A 72 6.52 -7.95 -15.02
CA PHE A 72 5.61 -8.95 -14.49
C PHE A 72 6.02 -10.34 -14.98
N VAL A 73 5.91 -11.34 -14.10
CA VAL A 73 6.19 -12.74 -14.43
C VAL A 73 4.90 -13.49 -14.70
N LYS A 74 3.86 -13.26 -13.90
CA LYS A 74 2.58 -13.92 -14.07
C LYS A 74 1.75 -13.29 -15.19
N PRO A 75 0.90 -14.06 -15.88
CA PRO A 75 -0.09 -13.52 -16.80
C PRO A 75 -1.06 -12.55 -16.09
N THR A 76 -1.39 -11.44 -16.75
CA THR A 76 -2.33 -10.45 -16.23
C THR A 76 -3.39 -10.09 -17.28
N PRO A 77 -4.28 -11.06 -17.66
CA PRO A 77 -5.25 -10.86 -18.72
C PRO A 77 -6.29 -9.78 -18.36
N ALA A 78 -6.72 -8.99 -19.34
CA ALA A 78 -7.61 -7.84 -19.17
C ALA A 78 -8.99 -8.19 -18.58
N GLU A 79 -9.41 -9.45 -18.66
CA GLU A 79 -10.64 -9.94 -18.02
C GLU A 79 -10.56 -9.95 -16.50
N TYR A 80 -9.34 -10.06 -15.92
CA TYR A 80 -9.11 -10.10 -14.48
C TYR A 80 -8.37 -8.86 -13.96
N PHE A 81 -7.70 -8.11 -14.84
CA PHE A 81 -6.87 -6.98 -14.41
C PHE A 81 -7.19 -5.70 -15.19
N ILE A 82 -7.04 -4.58 -14.47
CA ILE A 82 -6.95 -3.26 -15.06
C ILE A 82 -5.46 -2.92 -15.14
N ASP A 83 -5.01 -2.56 -16.34
CA ASP A 83 -3.61 -2.22 -16.59
C ASP A 83 -3.34 -0.74 -16.27
N HIS A 84 -2.42 -0.50 -15.35
CA HIS A 84 -1.91 0.81 -15.00
C HIS A 84 -0.42 0.97 -15.39
N GLY A 85 0.07 0.16 -16.33
CA GLY A 85 1.48 0.10 -16.72
C GLY A 85 2.29 -0.67 -15.68
N HIS A 86 2.94 0.03 -14.76
CA HIS A 86 3.75 -0.53 -13.68
C HIS A 86 2.96 -1.26 -12.59
N ALA A 87 1.62 -1.29 -12.70
CA ALA A 87 0.74 -1.95 -11.76
C ALA A 87 -0.41 -2.68 -12.47
N LYS A 88 -0.87 -3.77 -11.88
CA LYS A 88 -2.00 -4.58 -12.35
C LYS A 88 -3.02 -4.66 -11.22
N GLU A 89 -4.07 -3.87 -11.35
CA GLU A 89 -5.19 -3.87 -10.42
C GLU A 89 -6.10 -5.06 -10.69
N MET A 90 -6.42 -5.85 -9.68
CA MET A 90 -7.46 -6.89 -9.82
C MET A 90 -8.82 -6.22 -10.10
N ARG A 91 -9.56 -6.69 -11.08
CA ARG A 91 -10.96 -6.29 -11.23
C ARG A 91 -11.74 -6.77 -10.03
N TRP A 92 -12.22 -5.84 -9.22
CA TRP A 92 -12.84 -6.18 -7.94
C TRP A 92 -14.03 -7.12 -8.06
N GLU A 93 -14.82 -6.96 -9.12
CA GLU A 93 -16.01 -7.78 -9.41
C GLU A 93 -15.71 -9.26 -9.61
N VAL A 94 -14.46 -9.63 -9.92
CA VAL A 94 -14.07 -11.05 -10.06
C VAL A 94 -14.10 -11.79 -8.72
N MET A 95 -14.16 -11.07 -7.60
CA MET A 95 -14.25 -11.68 -6.28
C MET A 95 -15.64 -12.24 -5.96
N LYS A 96 -16.67 -11.92 -6.76
CA LYS A 96 -18.04 -12.43 -6.55
C LYS A 96 -18.05 -13.96 -6.62
N GLY A 97 -18.54 -14.58 -5.55
CA GLY A 97 -18.63 -16.03 -5.45
C GLY A 97 -17.30 -16.78 -5.29
N ARG A 98 -16.19 -16.06 -5.08
CA ARG A 98 -14.87 -16.67 -4.83
C ARG A 98 -14.59 -16.86 -3.34
N ASP A 99 -13.54 -17.63 -3.07
CA ASP A 99 -13.07 -17.95 -1.74
C ASP A 99 -12.72 -16.72 -0.90
N TYR A 100 -12.42 -16.96 0.36
CA TYR A 100 -12.01 -15.92 1.29
C TYR A 100 -10.68 -15.27 0.89
N THR A 101 -9.70 -16.08 0.50
CA THR A 101 -8.40 -15.61 0.02
C THR A 101 -8.41 -15.37 -1.49
N VAL A 102 -7.55 -14.46 -1.94
CA VAL A 102 -7.27 -14.22 -3.35
C VAL A 102 -6.19 -15.20 -3.80
N SER A 103 -6.43 -15.94 -4.89
CA SER A 103 -5.40 -16.82 -5.47
C SER A 103 -4.18 -16.02 -5.93
N ASN A 104 -3.01 -16.66 -5.94
CA ASN A 104 -1.76 -16.01 -6.34
C ASN A 104 -1.86 -15.39 -7.74
N ASP A 105 -2.59 -16.05 -8.66
CA ASP A 105 -2.78 -15.59 -10.03
C ASP A 105 -3.64 -14.31 -10.12
N LEU A 106 -4.62 -14.14 -9.25
CA LEU A 106 -5.53 -12.99 -9.24
C LEU A 106 -5.07 -11.85 -8.35
N PHE A 107 -4.17 -12.09 -7.40
CA PHE A 107 -3.72 -11.06 -6.48
C PHE A 107 -3.10 -9.89 -7.25
N TYR A 108 -3.47 -8.64 -6.94
CA TYR A 108 -2.96 -7.45 -7.61
C TYR A 108 -1.42 -7.35 -7.53
N VAL A 109 -0.80 -6.66 -8.49
CA VAL A 109 0.64 -6.41 -8.50
C VAL A 109 0.90 -4.92 -8.58
N GLN A 110 1.78 -4.43 -7.72
CA GLN A 110 2.33 -3.07 -7.77
C GLN A 110 3.85 -3.16 -7.76
N ASN A 111 4.50 -2.63 -8.78
CA ASN A 111 5.96 -2.58 -8.91
C ASN A 111 6.41 -1.13 -9.12
N HIS A 112 7.51 -0.75 -8.45
CA HIS A 112 8.20 0.52 -8.70
C HIS A 112 9.43 0.31 -9.59
N PHE A 113 9.90 -0.94 -9.67
CA PHE A 113 11.02 -1.40 -10.47
C PHE A 113 10.69 -2.75 -11.10
N PRO A 114 11.39 -3.17 -12.17
CA PRO A 114 11.23 -4.50 -12.74
C PRO A 114 11.44 -5.61 -11.72
N VAL A 115 10.73 -6.73 -11.88
CA VAL A 115 10.90 -7.91 -11.02
C VAL A 115 12.34 -8.43 -11.13
N PRO A 116 13.11 -8.47 -10.03
CA PRO A 116 14.47 -8.97 -10.06
C PRO A 116 14.49 -10.50 -10.26
N ARG A 117 15.47 -10.98 -11.03
CA ARG A 117 15.72 -12.42 -11.19
C ARG A 117 16.61 -12.90 -10.05
N ILE A 118 16.02 -13.51 -9.05
CA ILE A 118 16.73 -14.00 -7.85
C ILE A 118 16.74 -15.52 -7.87
N ASP A 119 17.93 -16.14 -7.80
CA ASP A 119 18.05 -17.58 -7.51
C ASP A 119 17.83 -17.79 -6.00
N PRO A 120 16.78 -18.51 -5.59
CA PRO A 120 16.50 -18.76 -4.17
C PRO A 120 17.65 -19.45 -3.43
N ARG A 121 18.46 -20.26 -4.13
CA ARG A 121 19.62 -20.96 -3.54
C ARG A 121 20.79 -20.02 -3.24
N ALA A 122 20.89 -18.92 -3.98
CA ALA A 122 21.92 -17.89 -3.78
C ALA A 122 21.42 -16.73 -2.91
N TYR A 123 20.13 -16.73 -2.56
CA TYR A 123 19.53 -15.65 -1.79
C TYR A 123 20.13 -15.53 -0.39
N LYS A 124 20.36 -14.28 0.02
CA LYS A 124 20.80 -13.90 1.36
C LYS A 124 20.00 -12.71 1.88
N LEU A 125 19.61 -12.81 3.15
CA LEU A 125 19.08 -11.70 3.93
C LEU A 125 20.14 -11.23 4.90
N ARG A 126 20.56 -9.98 4.82
CA ARG A 126 21.50 -9.35 5.75
C ARG A 126 20.76 -8.45 6.74
N VAL A 127 21.02 -8.65 8.04
CA VAL A 127 20.58 -7.75 9.11
C VAL A 127 21.78 -6.99 9.63
N HIS A 128 21.76 -5.65 9.57
CA HIS A 128 22.89 -4.79 9.87
C HIS A 128 22.44 -3.43 10.42
N GLY A 129 23.38 -2.55 10.73
CA GLY A 129 23.12 -1.17 11.12
C GLY A 129 23.82 -0.78 12.42
N ASP A 130 23.71 0.51 12.79
CA ASP A 130 24.38 1.06 13.98
C ASP A 130 23.75 0.55 15.30
N ALA A 131 22.52 0.09 15.24
CA ALA A 131 21.78 -0.38 16.41
C ALA A 131 21.69 -1.90 16.53
N VAL A 132 22.60 -2.66 15.94
CA VAL A 132 22.81 -4.10 16.21
C VAL A 132 24.18 -4.33 16.85
N GLU A 133 24.31 -5.36 17.71
CA GLU A 133 25.60 -5.75 18.29
C GLU A 133 26.45 -6.49 17.26
N ARG A 134 25.82 -7.23 16.36
CA ARG A 134 26.47 -7.98 15.28
C ARG A 134 25.60 -8.02 14.04
N GLU A 135 26.22 -7.92 12.90
CA GLU A 135 25.58 -8.22 11.64
C GLU A 135 25.39 -9.72 11.50
N VAL A 136 24.26 -10.12 10.93
CA VAL A 136 23.94 -11.52 10.66
C VAL A 136 23.41 -11.67 9.24
N GLU A 137 23.66 -12.81 8.65
CA GLU A 137 23.18 -13.16 7.33
C GLU A 137 22.45 -14.49 7.38
N PHE A 138 21.37 -14.62 6.62
CA PHE A 138 20.57 -15.83 6.53
C PHE A 138 20.37 -16.21 5.06
N SER A 139 20.60 -17.45 4.70
CA SER A 139 20.07 -18.05 3.48
C SER A 139 18.56 -18.29 3.61
N LEU A 140 17.88 -18.58 2.50
CA LEU A 140 16.46 -18.97 2.54
C LEU A 140 16.25 -20.21 3.41
N ASP A 141 17.11 -21.23 3.28
CA ASP A 141 17.04 -22.46 4.08
C ASP A 141 17.22 -22.21 5.58
N GLU A 142 18.09 -21.27 5.96
CA GLU A 142 18.27 -20.89 7.36
C GLU A 142 17.05 -20.14 7.92
N LEU A 143 16.42 -19.28 7.11
CA LEU A 143 15.16 -18.63 7.50
C LEU A 143 14.06 -19.66 7.68
N GLN A 144 13.92 -20.61 6.76
CA GLN A 144 12.89 -21.66 6.84
C GLN A 144 13.05 -22.61 8.01
N LYS A 145 14.25 -22.71 8.60
CA LYS A 145 14.50 -23.49 9.84
C LYS A 145 14.14 -22.75 11.12
N LEU A 146 13.88 -21.43 11.05
CA LEU A 146 13.38 -20.68 12.21
C LEU A 146 11.89 -20.99 12.46
N PRO A 147 11.40 -20.80 13.68
CA PRO A 147 9.97 -20.94 13.96
C PRO A 147 9.13 -20.04 13.03
N SER A 148 8.29 -20.64 12.23
CA SER A 148 7.44 -19.95 11.26
C SER A 148 5.99 -19.91 11.72
N VAL A 149 5.25 -18.94 11.16
CA VAL A 149 3.80 -18.81 11.34
C VAL A 149 3.14 -18.60 9.99
N THR A 150 1.87 -18.99 9.89
CA THR A 150 1.01 -18.65 8.74
C THR A 150 -0.10 -17.71 9.23
N LEU A 151 -0.19 -16.53 8.62
CA LEU A 151 -1.19 -15.53 8.96
C LEU A 151 -2.02 -15.16 7.73
N THR A 152 -3.34 -15.13 7.89
CA THR A 152 -4.25 -14.61 6.86
C THR A 152 -4.35 -13.10 7.03
N ARG A 153 -3.81 -12.32 6.08
CA ARG A 153 -3.73 -10.86 6.16
C ARG A 153 -4.02 -10.19 4.82
N ALA A 154 -4.58 -8.98 4.90
CA ALA A 154 -4.70 -8.09 3.76
C ALA A 154 -3.39 -7.36 3.47
N VAL A 155 -3.08 -7.22 2.19
CA VAL A 155 -2.12 -6.22 1.69
C VAL A 155 -2.88 -5.30 0.77
N GLU A 156 -2.86 -3.99 1.07
CA GLU A 156 -3.58 -2.96 0.33
C GLU A 156 -2.63 -1.86 -0.13
N CYS A 157 -2.68 -1.49 -1.41
CA CYS A 157 -1.99 -0.33 -1.95
C CYS A 157 -2.51 0.96 -1.29
N GLY A 158 -1.64 1.86 -0.87
CA GLY A 158 -2.06 3.16 -0.31
C GLY A 158 -2.87 4.02 -1.28
N GLU A 159 -2.80 3.72 -2.57
CA GLU A 159 -3.51 4.38 -3.67
C GLU A 159 -4.89 3.76 -3.96
N ASN A 160 -5.25 2.66 -3.30
CA ASN A 160 -6.51 1.97 -3.52
C ASN A 160 -7.69 2.91 -3.24
N GLY A 161 -8.49 3.22 -4.27
CA GLY A 161 -9.56 4.21 -4.23
C GLY A 161 -9.19 5.60 -4.78
N ARG A 162 -7.98 5.80 -5.35
CA ARG A 162 -7.52 7.11 -5.87
C ARG A 162 -8.51 7.75 -6.84
N VAL A 163 -9.15 6.98 -7.71
CA VAL A 163 -10.11 7.50 -8.70
C VAL A 163 -11.26 8.28 -8.04
N PHE A 164 -11.64 7.95 -6.81
CA PHE A 164 -12.76 8.59 -6.11
C PHE A 164 -12.44 9.98 -5.58
N PHE A 165 -11.16 10.35 -5.47
CA PHE A 165 -10.77 11.75 -5.25
C PHE A 165 -11.25 12.65 -6.40
N ALA A 166 -11.18 12.17 -7.66
CA ALA A 166 -11.69 12.93 -8.80
C ALA A 166 -13.20 13.15 -8.70
N VAL A 167 -13.95 12.17 -8.18
CA VAL A 167 -15.39 12.31 -7.93
C VAL A 167 -15.66 13.34 -6.84
N GLN A 168 -14.92 13.28 -5.73
CA GLN A 168 -15.13 14.13 -4.56
C GLN A 168 -14.67 15.58 -4.79
N TYR A 169 -13.51 15.78 -5.42
CA TYR A 169 -12.85 17.08 -5.55
C TYR A 169 -12.93 17.67 -6.96
N LYS A 170 -13.56 16.95 -7.91
CA LYS A 170 -13.62 17.34 -9.34
C LYS A 170 -12.23 17.58 -9.95
N LYS A 171 -11.23 16.88 -9.42
CA LYS A 171 -9.83 16.98 -9.83
C LYS A 171 -9.19 15.59 -9.84
N GLN A 172 -8.69 15.17 -11.00
CA GLN A 172 -7.96 13.92 -11.13
C GLN A 172 -6.59 14.04 -10.44
N MET A 173 -6.22 12.97 -9.71
CA MET A 173 -4.89 12.83 -9.13
C MET A 173 -3.91 12.30 -10.17
N ASP A 174 -2.64 12.61 -10.03
CA ASP A 174 -1.59 12.02 -10.85
C ASP A 174 -1.36 10.55 -10.51
N GLY A 175 -0.81 9.79 -11.47
CA GLY A 175 -0.49 8.37 -11.30
C GLY A 175 -1.64 7.42 -11.64
N ALA A 176 -1.46 6.16 -11.30
CA ALA A 176 -2.41 5.09 -11.57
C ALA A 176 -3.76 5.36 -10.92
N GLN A 177 -4.84 5.27 -11.70
CA GLN A 177 -6.20 5.58 -11.25
C GLN A 177 -6.85 4.32 -10.65
N TRP A 178 -6.29 3.88 -9.52
CA TRP A 178 -6.79 2.73 -8.79
C TRP A 178 -8.25 2.89 -8.38
N ARG A 179 -9.03 1.85 -8.63
CA ARG A 179 -10.41 1.72 -8.13
C ARG A 179 -10.40 1.06 -6.75
N LEU A 180 -10.95 -0.15 -6.59
CA LEU A 180 -11.01 -0.87 -5.32
C LEU A 180 -10.28 -2.22 -5.34
N GLY A 181 -9.64 -2.57 -6.45
CA GLY A 181 -8.94 -3.84 -6.64
C GLY A 181 -7.47 -3.84 -6.20
N GLY A 182 -6.97 -2.76 -5.64
CA GLY A 182 -5.62 -2.66 -5.09
C GLY A 182 -5.47 -3.26 -3.69
N ILE A 183 -6.24 -4.30 -3.38
CA ILE A 183 -6.20 -5.06 -2.14
C ILE A 183 -6.35 -6.56 -2.41
N GLY A 184 -5.72 -7.37 -1.60
CA GLY A 184 -5.94 -8.82 -1.56
C GLY A 184 -5.68 -9.37 -0.17
N VAL A 185 -6.39 -10.44 0.18
CA VAL A 185 -6.15 -11.25 1.38
C VAL A 185 -5.55 -12.58 0.95
N ALA A 186 -4.47 -12.97 1.59
CA ALA A 186 -3.82 -14.26 1.36
C ALA A 186 -3.33 -14.85 2.68
N GLU A 187 -3.01 -16.13 2.66
CA GLU A 187 -2.24 -16.80 3.71
C GLU A 187 -0.75 -16.56 3.47
N TRP A 188 -0.10 -15.96 4.44
CA TRP A 188 1.32 -15.61 4.37
C TRP A 188 2.10 -16.45 5.35
N THR A 189 3.01 -17.28 4.84
CA THR A 189 3.89 -18.14 5.65
C THR A 189 5.29 -17.55 5.73
N GLY A 190 5.79 -17.38 6.94
CA GLY A 190 7.11 -16.81 7.16
C GLY A 190 7.53 -16.81 8.61
N VAL A 191 8.65 -16.18 8.90
CA VAL A 191 9.17 -16.02 10.25
C VAL A 191 8.88 -14.63 10.77
N PRO A 192 8.53 -14.45 12.06
CA PRO A 192 8.45 -13.13 12.66
C PRO A 192 9.79 -12.38 12.49
N MET A 193 9.73 -11.11 12.05
CA MET A 193 10.94 -10.30 11.82
C MET A 193 11.78 -10.21 13.10
N ARG A 194 11.15 -10.18 14.27
CA ARG A 194 11.86 -10.19 15.55
C ARG A 194 12.84 -11.36 15.69
N ALA A 195 12.57 -12.54 15.11
CA ALA A 195 13.45 -13.69 15.23
C ALA A 195 14.84 -13.47 14.60
N VAL A 196 14.92 -12.71 13.51
CA VAL A 196 16.19 -12.33 12.90
C VAL A 196 16.83 -11.12 13.61
N LEU A 197 16.01 -10.18 14.11
CA LEU A 197 16.48 -9.02 14.90
C LEU A 197 17.10 -9.46 16.22
N GLU A 198 16.51 -10.41 16.93
CA GLU A 198 17.07 -11.01 18.14
C GLU A 198 18.41 -11.70 17.89
N ARG A 199 18.58 -12.36 16.72
CA ARG A 199 19.86 -12.97 16.33
C ARG A 199 20.95 -11.93 16.07
N ALA A 200 20.57 -10.74 15.57
CA ALA A 200 21.47 -9.61 15.40
C ALA A 200 21.75 -8.88 16.73
N ARG A 201 21.02 -9.20 17.80
CA ARG A 201 21.07 -8.53 19.11
C ARG A 201 20.87 -7.02 18.99
N VAL A 202 19.63 -6.64 18.75
CA VAL A 202 19.25 -5.23 18.67
C VAL A 202 19.62 -4.53 19.98
N LYS A 203 20.35 -3.41 19.88
CA LYS A 203 20.82 -2.64 21.03
C LYS A 203 19.69 -1.86 21.69
N PRO A 204 19.76 -1.58 22.99
CA PRO A 204 18.93 -0.59 23.62
C PRO A 204 19.06 0.76 22.90
N GLY A 205 17.91 1.43 22.68
CA GLY A 205 17.88 2.70 21.95
C GLY A 205 17.74 2.58 20.44
N ALA A 206 17.68 1.37 19.87
CA ALA A 206 17.26 1.17 18.49
C ALA A 206 15.87 1.79 18.26
N ARG A 207 15.69 2.47 17.15
CA ARG A 207 14.49 3.24 16.85
C ARG A 207 13.75 2.75 15.63
N ASP A 208 14.44 2.68 14.50
CA ASP A 208 13.86 2.33 13.21
C ASP A 208 14.48 1.05 12.64
N VAL A 209 13.66 0.30 11.95
CA VAL A 209 14.04 -0.88 11.17
C VAL A 209 13.62 -0.64 9.73
N MET A 210 14.52 -0.78 8.78
CA MET A 210 14.26 -0.53 7.37
C MET A 210 14.52 -1.78 6.54
N PRO A 211 13.47 -2.51 6.16
CA PRO A 211 13.55 -3.50 5.09
C PRO A 211 13.90 -2.84 3.76
N VAL A 212 14.78 -3.49 2.99
CA VAL A 212 15.27 -3.03 1.70
C VAL A 212 15.13 -4.14 0.67
N GLY A 213 14.49 -3.83 -0.46
CA GLY A 213 14.32 -4.74 -1.59
C GLY A 213 15.60 -4.92 -2.40
N LEU A 214 15.65 -6.01 -3.15
CA LEU A 214 16.70 -6.30 -4.15
C LEU A 214 16.35 -5.73 -5.53
N ASP A 215 15.19 -5.10 -5.68
CA ASP A 215 14.76 -4.32 -6.82
C ASP A 215 15.30 -2.89 -6.75
N GLY A 216 15.38 -2.23 -7.90
CA GLY A 216 15.89 -0.87 -7.98
C GLY A 216 17.44 -0.77 -7.88
N GLY A 217 17.90 0.45 -7.63
CA GLY A 217 19.32 0.79 -7.54
C GLY A 217 19.85 0.82 -6.09
N GLN A 218 21.09 1.27 -5.95
CA GLN A 218 21.74 1.40 -4.64
C GLN A 218 21.64 2.82 -4.07
N ASP A 219 21.25 3.80 -4.89
CA ASP A 219 21.09 5.16 -4.44
C ASP A 219 19.71 5.38 -3.79
N PHE A 220 19.60 6.43 -2.99
CA PHE A 220 18.40 6.77 -2.22
C PHE A 220 17.09 6.80 -3.07
N ARG A 221 17.15 7.24 -4.33
CA ARG A 221 15.98 7.40 -5.19
C ARG A 221 15.51 6.11 -5.86
N ASN A 222 16.46 5.18 -6.02
CA ASN A 222 16.19 3.91 -6.67
C ASN A 222 16.16 2.76 -5.65
N LEU A 223 16.07 3.08 -4.36
CA LEU A 223 16.09 2.08 -3.30
C LEU A 223 14.65 1.74 -2.88
N ALA A 224 14.21 0.53 -3.15
CA ALA A 224 12.94 0.01 -2.64
C ALA A 224 13.07 -0.29 -1.14
N ALA A 225 12.83 0.71 -0.30
CA ALA A 225 13.00 0.61 1.14
C ALA A 225 11.94 1.42 1.90
N ARG A 226 11.47 0.90 3.02
CA ARG A 226 10.52 1.59 3.87
C ARG A 226 10.86 1.40 5.34
N PRO A 227 11.27 2.48 6.06
CA PRO A 227 11.45 2.43 7.50
C PRO A 227 10.13 2.19 8.25
N ILE A 228 10.19 1.37 9.28
CA ILE A 228 9.13 1.14 10.26
C ILE A 228 9.69 1.29 11.67
N PRO A 229 8.92 1.74 12.66
CA PRO A 229 9.37 1.81 14.04
C PRO A 229 9.74 0.42 14.59
N LEU A 230 10.68 0.39 15.52
CA LEU A 230 11.17 -0.87 16.11
C LEU A 230 10.04 -1.70 16.73
N ASP A 231 9.11 -1.08 17.44
CA ASP A 231 7.96 -1.76 18.06
C ASP A 231 7.10 -2.48 17.02
N LYS A 232 6.89 -1.83 15.84
CA LYS A 232 6.18 -2.48 14.73
C LYS A 232 6.99 -3.60 14.09
N ALA A 233 8.30 -3.45 13.98
CA ALA A 233 9.18 -4.52 13.47
C ALA A 233 9.23 -5.73 14.40
N MET A 234 9.15 -5.51 15.71
CA MET A 234 9.15 -6.55 16.76
C MET A 234 7.78 -7.19 16.99
N ALA A 235 6.71 -6.66 16.37
CA ALA A 235 5.38 -7.24 16.52
C ALA A 235 5.30 -8.66 15.91
N ASP A 236 4.48 -9.52 16.52
CA ASP A 236 4.32 -10.93 16.12
C ASP A 236 3.77 -11.10 14.71
N ASP A 237 3.10 -10.08 14.19
CA ASP A 237 2.47 -10.07 12.87
C ASP A 237 3.26 -9.28 11.81
N THR A 238 4.51 -8.89 12.11
CA THR A 238 5.46 -8.40 11.11
C THR A 238 6.39 -9.54 10.72
N LEU A 239 6.28 -10.00 9.47
CA LEU A 239 6.92 -11.23 9.02
C LEU A 239 7.94 -10.99 7.89
N LEU A 240 8.91 -11.90 7.81
CA LEU A 240 9.70 -12.19 6.62
C LEU A 240 9.08 -13.42 5.96
N VAL A 241 8.28 -13.18 4.94
CA VAL A 241 7.43 -14.18 4.29
C VAL A 241 8.16 -14.82 3.13
N TYR A 242 8.08 -16.14 3.02
CA TYR A 242 8.60 -16.95 1.92
C TYR A 242 7.55 -17.88 1.27
N GLY A 243 6.31 -17.90 1.81
CA GLY A 243 5.20 -18.67 1.27
C GLY A 243 3.91 -17.85 1.17
N MET A 244 3.08 -18.14 0.16
CA MET A 244 1.79 -17.49 -0.09
C MET A 244 0.76 -18.52 -0.53
N ASN A 245 -0.35 -18.63 0.20
CA ASN A 245 -1.45 -19.57 -0.09
C ASN A 245 -0.96 -21.03 -0.21
N GLY A 246 -0.09 -21.46 0.72
CA GLY A 246 0.44 -22.83 0.75
C GLY A 246 1.47 -23.17 -0.33
N GLN A 247 1.96 -22.19 -1.09
CA GLN A 247 2.97 -22.32 -2.13
C GLN A 247 4.20 -21.46 -1.81
N ASP A 248 5.32 -21.72 -2.49
CA ASP A 248 6.46 -20.80 -2.47
C ASP A 248 6.00 -19.41 -2.92
N LEU A 249 6.57 -18.38 -2.32
CA LEU A 249 6.22 -17.01 -2.61
C LEU A 249 6.51 -16.67 -4.09
N PRO A 250 5.48 -16.34 -4.91
CA PRO A 250 5.69 -16.03 -6.32
C PRO A 250 6.57 -14.80 -6.54
N PRO A 251 7.35 -14.73 -7.65
CA PRO A 251 8.21 -13.59 -7.97
C PRO A 251 7.50 -12.25 -7.92
N ASP A 252 6.34 -12.09 -8.55
CA ASP A 252 5.56 -10.83 -8.57
C ASP A 252 5.09 -10.38 -7.19
N HIS A 253 5.00 -11.31 -6.25
CA HIS A 253 4.61 -11.04 -4.87
C HIS A 253 5.79 -10.92 -3.91
N GLY A 254 7.05 -10.93 -4.45
CA GLY A 254 8.26 -10.61 -3.70
C GLY A 254 9.11 -11.82 -3.33
N GLY A 255 8.92 -12.97 -4.00
CA GLY A 255 9.77 -14.15 -3.80
C GLY A 255 11.25 -13.92 -4.14
N PRO A 256 12.20 -14.54 -3.41
CA PRO A 256 11.96 -15.60 -2.43
C PRO A 256 11.53 -15.13 -1.03
N VAL A 257 11.78 -13.86 -0.64
CA VAL A 257 11.40 -13.34 0.67
C VAL A 257 10.87 -11.92 0.54
N ARG A 258 9.74 -11.65 1.17
CA ARG A 258 9.21 -10.29 1.35
C ARG A 258 8.98 -9.96 2.82
N THR A 259 9.02 -8.70 3.15
CA THR A 259 8.45 -8.20 4.41
C THR A 259 6.93 -8.13 4.30
N LEU A 260 6.22 -8.53 5.35
CA LEU A 260 4.80 -8.28 5.57
C LEU A 260 4.63 -7.46 6.84
N VAL A 261 4.09 -6.25 6.72
CA VAL A 261 3.76 -5.38 7.85
C VAL A 261 2.24 -5.36 7.98
N SER A 262 1.69 -6.28 8.77
CA SER A 262 0.25 -6.51 8.88
C SER A 262 -0.52 -5.25 9.26
N GLY A 263 -1.59 -4.96 8.52
CA GLY A 263 -2.47 -3.82 8.74
C GLY A 263 -1.95 -2.48 8.21
N TRP A 264 -0.67 -2.40 7.80
CA TRP A 264 -0.13 -1.21 7.16
C TRP A 264 -0.32 -1.26 5.64
N ILE A 265 -0.29 -0.09 5.00
CA ILE A 265 -0.39 0.00 3.54
C ILE A 265 0.77 -0.72 2.84
N GLY A 266 0.52 -1.19 1.62
CA GLY A 266 1.42 -2.01 0.82
C GLY A 266 2.88 -1.56 0.73
N PRO A 267 3.20 -0.25 0.61
CA PRO A 267 4.58 0.23 0.59
C PRO A 267 5.43 -0.15 1.82
N ALA A 268 4.80 -0.46 2.97
CA ALA A 268 5.54 -0.96 4.14
C ALA A 268 5.93 -2.45 4.00
N SER A 269 5.26 -3.19 3.14
CA SER A 269 5.49 -4.61 2.90
C SER A 269 6.43 -4.82 1.72
N ILE A 270 7.72 -4.49 1.91
CA ILE A 270 8.78 -4.51 0.89
C ILE A 270 8.90 -5.91 0.29
N LYS A 271 8.85 -5.98 -1.05
CA LYS A 271 9.09 -7.19 -1.83
C LYS A 271 10.60 -7.45 -2.02
N TRP A 272 10.97 -8.70 -2.28
CA TRP A 272 12.37 -9.11 -2.53
C TRP A 272 13.33 -8.60 -1.45
N THR A 273 12.92 -8.67 -0.19
CA THR A 273 13.70 -8.14 0.94
C THR A 273 15.06 -8.84 1.03
N GLY A 274 16.13 -8.10 0.81
CA GLY A 274 17.51 -8.62 0.86
C GLY A 274 18.32 -8.06 2.03
N ARG A 275 17.87 -6.95 2.62
CA ARG A 275 18.54 -6.33 3.77
C ARG A 275 17.50 -5.82 4.76
N VAL A 276 17.92 -5.78 6.03
CA VAL A 276 17.19 -5.12 7.12
C VAL A 276 18.19 -4.26 7.87
N GLU A 277 18.08 -2.93 7.73
CA GLU A 277 18.87 -1.97 8.48
C GLU A 277 18.21 -1.66 9.81
N VAL A 278 18.94 -1.69 10.91
CA VAL A 278 18.48 -1.33 12.25
C VAL A 278 19.24 -0.10 12.73
N SER A 279 18.53 0.96 13.09
CA SER A 279 19.18 2.23 13.43
C SER A 279 18.68 2.81 14.75
N SER A 280 19.58 3.45 15.47
CA SER A 280 19.27 4.29 16.63
C SER A 280 18.69 5.65 16.24
N LYS A 281 18.66 5.98 14.95
CA LYS A 281 18.25 7.26 14.36
C LYS A 281 17.01 7.07 13.49
N VAL A 282 16.34 8.18 13.16
CA VAL A 282 15.25 8.17 12.17
C VAL A 282 15.81 7.82 10.81
N LEU A 283 15.28 6.76 10.21
CA LEU A 283 15.59 6.41 8.84
C LEU A 283 14.60 7.06 7.87
N ILE A 284 15.12 7.49 6.74
CA ILE A 284 14.31 8.04 5.65
C ILE A 284 14.57 7.28 4.34
N SER A 285 13.55 7.22 3.50
CA SER A 285 13.61 6.65 2.14
C SER A 285 12.63 7.39 1.25
N ILE A 286 12.65 7.14 -0.05
CA ILE A 286 11.64 7.69 -0.98
C ILE A 286 10.21 7.29 -0.57
N PHE A 287 10.03 6.13 0.08
CA PHE A 287 8.72 5.62 0.49
C PHE A 287 8.20 6.17 1.82
N ASN A 288 8.87 7.14 2.42
CA ASN A 288 8.35 7.97 3.51
C ASN A 288 8.67 9.46 3.36
N THR A 289 9.18 9.87 2.16
CA THR A 289 9.45 11.27 1.83
C THR A 289 8.83 11.72 0.51
N GLU A 290 8.80 10.86 -0.52
CA GLU A 290 8.18 11.17 -1.82
C GLU A 290 6.90 10.36 -2.02
N TYR A 291 6.92 9.06 -1.74
CA TYR A 291 5.76 8.16 -1.81
C TYR A 291 5.29 7.76 -0.41
N GLY A 292 4.03 7.34 -0.30
CA GLY A 292 3.46 6.91 0.97
C GLY A 292 3.40 8.01 2.03
N VAL A 293 3.32 9.27 1.60
CA VAL A 293 3.18 10.46 2.44
C VAL A 293 2.02 11.31 1.91
N MET A 294 1.10 11.66 2.76
CA MET A 294 0.05 12.63 2.41
C MET A 294 0.63 14.03 2.50
N ILE A 295 0.65 14.72 1.38
CA ILE A 295 1.11 16.11 1.23
C ILE A 295 -0.05 16.92 0.65
N GLY A 296 -0.34 18.07 1.24
CA GLY A 296 -1.44 18.93 0.80
C GLY A 296 -1.75 20.01 1.85
N PRO A 297 -2.74 20.87 1.60
CA PRO A 297 -3.07 21.98 2.50
C PRO A 297 -3.41 21.53 3.92
N ASP A 298 -4.05 20.35 4.07
CA ASP A 298 -4.47 19.80 5.36
C ASP A 298 -3.42 18.85 5.98
N TYR A 299 -2.24 18.70 5.36
CA TYR A 299 -1.17 17.79 5.77
C TYR A 299 0.14 18.56 5.93
N PRO A 300 0.31 19.31 7.02
CA PRO A 300 1.51 20.10 7.24
C PRO A 300 2.74 19.20 7.36
N PRO A 301 3.93 19.71 6.98
CA PRO A 301 5.19 18.99 7.14
C PRO A 301 5.41 18.55 8.60
N GLN A 302 5.89 17.31 8.75
CA GLN A 302 6.30 16.71 10.03
C GLN A 302 7.79 16.31 9.93
N PRO A 303 8.72 17.25 10.12
CA PRO A 303 10.15 16.98 9.90
C PRO A 303 10.64 15.67 10.53
N PRO A 304 11.42 14.84 9.82
CA PRO A 304 12.01 15.09 8.51
C PRO A 304 11.08 14.83 7.32
N PHE A 305 9.80 14.55 7.54
CA PHE A 305 8.85 14.19 6.49
C PHE A 305 8.11 15.42 5.94
N PRO A 306 7.85 15.48 4.62
CA PRO A 306 7.19 16.63 3.99
C PRO A 306 5.67 16.69 4.26
N GLY A 307 5.11 15.72 4.96
CA GLY A 307 3.70 15.61 5.30
C GLY A 307 3.45 14.49 6.29
N VAL A 308 2.25 13.93 6.28
CA VAL A 308 1.85 12.82 7.16
C VAL A 308 2.17 11.48 6.51
N VAL A 309 3.07 10.72 7.12
CA VAL A 309 3.47 9.40 6.63
C VAL A 309 2.30 8.42 6.76
N CYS A 310 1.90 7.81 5.62
CA CYS A 310 0.82 6.82 5.59
C CYS A 310 1.27 5.53 6.30
N THR A 311 0.44 5.01 7.19
CA THR A 311 0.75 3.78 7.94
C THR A 311 -0.37 2.76 7.81
N TRP A 312 -1.42 2.88 8.60
CA TRP A 312 -2.52 1.93 8.67
C TRP A 312 -3.45 1.97 7.47
N GLN A 313 -3.95 0.81 7.07
CA GLN A 313 -5.10 0.70 6.17
C GLN A 313 -6.34 1.25 6.87
N ASN A 314 -7.13 2.03 6.14
CA ASN A 314 -8.38 2.59 6.66
C ASN A 314 -9.52 1.54 6.62
N VAL A 315 -10.61 1.83 7.36
CA VAL A 315 -11.85 1.04 7.25
C VAL A 315 -12.50 1.32 5.90
N LYS A 316 -12.78 0.27 5.12
CA LYS A 316 -13.40 0.38 3.79
C LYS A 316 -14.39 -0.74 3.52
N SER A 317 -15.26 -0.50 2.54
CA SER A 317 -16.22 -1.45 2.00
C SER A 317 -16.28 -1.38 0.48
N ALA A 318 -16.50 -2.52 -0.17
CA ALA A 318 -16.67 -2.61 -1.61
C ALA A 318 -17.72 -3.67 -1.96
N PHE A 319 -18.64 -3.34 -2.87
CA PHE A 319 -19.57 -4.30 -3.46
C PHE A 319 -18.83 -5.20 -4.47
N GLU A 320 -19.10 -6.49 -4.47
CA GLU A 320 -18.59 -7.44 -5.47
C GLU A 320 -19.39 -7.35 -6.78
N LEU A 321 -19.50 -6.13 -7.30
CA LEU A 321 -20.24 -5.80 -8.52
C LEU A 321 -19.42 -4.86 -9.40
N PRO A 322 -19.55 -4.96 -10.73
CA PRO A 322 -19.01 -3.94 -11.64
C PRO A 322 -19.64 -2.57 -11.37
N MET A 323 -18.89 -1.50 -11.51
CA MET A 323 -19.44 -0.15 -11.49
C MET A 323 -20.46 0.02 -12.63
N ASN A 324 -21.56 0.72 -12.37
CA ASN A 324 -22.67 0.91 -13.31
C ASN A 324 -23.32 -0.42 -13.76
N THR A 325 -23.41 -1.37 -12.84
CA THR A 325 -23.96 -2.70 -13.15
C THR A 325 -25.44 -2.63 -13.52
N VAL A 326 -25.87 -3.60 -14.35
CA VAL A 326 -27.28 -3.76 -14.72
C VAL A 326 -27.74 -5.12 -14.18
N LEU A 327 -28.85 -5.13 -13.44
CA LEU A 327 -29.41 -6.32 -12.80
C LEU A 327 -30.84 -6.57 -13.30
N PRO A 328 -31.28 -7.83 -13.36
CA PRO A 328 -32.69 -8.15 -13.59
C PRO A 328 -33.54 -7.81 -12.34
N SER A 329 -34.82 -7.54 -12.55
CA SER A 329 -35.79 -7.43 -11.47
C SER A 329 -36.02 -8.77 -10.76
N GLY A 330 -36.53 -8.73 -9.54
CA GLY A 330 -36.78 -9.91 -8.70
C GLY A 330 -35.78 -10.11 -7.57
N PRO A 331 -35.78 -11.30 -6.95
CA PRO A 331 -34.89 -11.60 -5.83
C PRO A 331 -33.41 -11.53 -6.22
N GLN A 332 -32.63 -10.77 -5.46
CA GLN A 332 -31.18 -10.60 -5.63
C GLN A 332 -30.47 -10.82 -4.29
N VAL A 333 -29.23 -11.28 -4.34
CA VAL A 333 -28.27 -11.22 -3.23
C VAL A 333 -27.17 -10.25 -3.63
N VAL A 334 -27.05 -9.17 -2.91
CA VAL A 334 -26.01 -8.18 -3.09
C VAL A 334 -24.91 -8.46 -2.08
N SER A 335 -23.68 -8.71 -2.55
CA SER A 335 -22.53 -9.08 -1.71
C SER A 335 -21.41 -8.07 -1.80
N GLY A 336 -20.53 -8.12 -0.79
CA GLY A 336 -19.33 -7.31 -0.75
C GLY A 336 -18.34 -7.77 0.31
N ARG A 337 -17.25 -7.02 0.43
CA ARG A 337 -16.21 -7.21 1.44
C ARG A 337 -15.90 -5.89 2.13
N SER A 338 -15.55 -5.99 3.42
CA SER A 338 -15.14 -4.83 4.22
C SER A 338 -13.91 -5.19 5.03
N TRP A 339 -13.01 -4.21 5.25
CA TRP A 339 -11.73 -4.42 5.93
C TRP A 339 -11.32 -3.25 6.80
N SER A 340 -10.38 -3.51 7.70
CA SER A 340 -9.67 -2.53 8.52
C SER A 340 -8.25 -3.02 8.76
N GLY A 341 -7.29 -2.11 8.75
CA GLY A 341 -5.89 -2.44 9.07
C GLY A 341 -5.63 -2.63 10.56
N LYS A 342 -6.56 -2.25 11.43
CA LYS A 342 -6.34 -2.23 12.88
C LYS A 342 -7.07 -3.31 13.64
N SER A 343 -8.23 -3.75 13.14
CA SER A 343 -9.01 -4.80 13.78
C SER A 343 -9.95 -5.48 12.77
N ASN A 344 -10.72 -6.46 13.19
CA ASN A 344 -11.78 -7.03 12.37
C ASN A 344 -13.03 -6.13 12.35
N ILE A 345 -13.92 -6.38 11.39
CA ILE A 345 -15.14 -5.58 11.19
C ILE A 345 -16.23 -6.03 12.16
N ARG A 346 -16.83 -5.08 12.85
CA ARG A 346 -17.97 -5.31 13.77
C ARG A 346 -19.31 -5.37 13.06
N LYS A 347 -19.53 -4.46 12.10
CA LYS A 347 -20.75 -4.38 11.31
C LYS A 347 -20.52 -3.71 9.97
N VAL A 348 -21.43 -3.98 9.05
CA VAL A 348 -21.54 -3.26 7.77
C VAL A 348 -22.98 -2.82 7.62
N ASP A 349 -23.22 -1.53 7.43
CA ASP A 349 -24.51 -0.98 7.07
C ASP A 349 -24.54 -0.77 5.55
N VAL A 350 -25.61 -1.20 4.89
CA VAL A 350 -25.81 -1.11 3.46
C VAL A 350 -27.05 -0.23 3.16
N SER A 351 -26.91 0.64 2.20
CA SER A 351 -28.01 1.41 1.62
C SER A 351 -28.11 1.10 0.13
N LEU A 352 -29.31 0.88 -0.37
CA LEU A 352 -29.57 0.62 -1.78
C LEU A 352 -30.26 1.81 -2.47
N ASP A 353 -30.49 2.90 -1.74
CA ASP A 353 -31.27 4.08 -2.14
C ASP A 353 -30.52 5.42 -2.06
N GLY A 354 -29.19 5.36 -2.11
CA GLY A 354 -28.30 6.54 -2.07
C GLY A 354 -28.06 7.11 -0.68
N GLY A 355 -28.22 6.28 0.36
CA GLY A 355 -27.97 6.68 1.75
C GLY A 355 -29.19 7.21 2.48
N LYS A 356 -30.38 7.09 1.93
CA LYS A 356 -31.61 7.51 2.60
C LYS A 356 -32.02 6.55 3.71
N THR A 357 -31.91 5.25 3.44
CA THR A 357 -32.12 4.18 4.43
C THR A 357 -30.88 3.28 4.50
N TRP A 358 -30.65 2.71 5.68
CA TRP A 358 -29.51 1.85 5.94
C TRP A 358 -29.97 0.61 6.69
N GLU A 359 -29.53 -0.56 6.23
CA GLU A 359 -29.82 -1.86 6.82
C GLU A 359 -28.53 -2.59 7.15
N PRO A 360 -28.49 -3.36 8.25
CA PRO A 360 -27.30 -4.15 8.58
C PRO A 360 -27.13 -5.31 7.59
N ALA A 361 -25.94 -5.43 7.02
CA ALA A 361 -25.58 -6.59 6.22
C ALA A 361 -25.30 -7.81 7.12
N ARG A 362 -25.54 -8.98 6.58
CA ARG A 362 -25.22 -10.26 7.20
C ARG A 362 -23.74 -10.56 6.99
N LEU A 363 -22.95 -10.51 8.06
CA LEU A 363 -21.54 -10.86 7.99
C LEU A 363 -21.37 -12.38 7.82
N ARG A 364 -20.39 -12.77 7.00
CA ARG A 364 -20.06 -14.17 6.68
C ARG A 364 -18.66 -14.51 7.22
N GLU A 365 -18.61 -15.56 8.03
CA GLU A 365 -17.33 -16.06 8.50
C GLU A 365 -16.44 -16.59 7.34
N PRO A 366 -15.11 -16.51 7.48
CA PRO A 366 -14.38 -15.96 8.62
C PRO A 366 -14.31 -14.43 8.61
N ASN A 367 -14.20 -13.82 9.82
CA ASN A 367 -13.95 -12.39 10.04
C ASN A 367 -12.61 -12.24 10.76
N ILE A 368 -11.52 -12.19 10.01
CA ILE A 368 -10.16 -12.22 10.51
C ILE A 368 -9.61 -10.80 10.67
N GLU A 369 -8.94 -10.53 11.78
CA GLU A 369 -8.28 -9.27 12.07
C GLU A 369 -7.23 -8.92 11.00
N LYS A 370 -7.21 -7.65 10.55
CA LYS A 370 -6.29 -7.15 9.50
C LYS A 370 -6.40 -7.93 8.16
N ALA A 371 -7.55 -8.52 7.93
CA ALA A 371 -7.99 -9.10 6.67
C ALA A 371 -9.32 -8.44 6.28
N TRP A 372 -10.23 -9.16 5.69
CA TRP A 372 -11.58 -8.65 5.42
C TRP A 372 -12.66 -9.56 6.00
N VAL A 373 -13.90 -9.08 6.01
CA VAL A 373 -15.11 -9.90 6.17
C VAL A 373 -15.92 -9.84 4.89
N ARG A 374 -16.50 -10.97 4.50
CA ARG A 374 -17.52 -11.03 3.45
C ARG A 374 -18.88 -10.71 4.06
N TRP A 375 -19.74 -10.08 3.30
CA TRP A 375 -21.10 -9.77 3.74
C TRP A 375 -22.08 -9.82 2.58
N ASP A 376 -23.35 -9.96 2.87
CA ASP A 376 -24.45 -9.88 1.91
C ASP A 376 -25.73 -9.30 2.52
N VAL A 377 -26.62 -8.84 1.62
CA VAL A 377 -28.00 -8.44 1.89
C VAL A 377 -28.93 -9.06 0.85
N ASP A 378 -30.07 -9.52 1.29
CA ASP A 378 -31.14 -9.96 0.39
C ASP A 378 -31.92 -8.72 -0.07
N TRP A 379 -32.24 -8.65 -1.36
CA TRP A 379 -32.95 -7.51 -1.94
C TRP A 379 -33.91 -7.97 -3.02
N THR A 380 -35.16 -7.45 -3.00
CA THR A 380 -36.10 -7.62 -4.10
C THR A 380 -36.00 -6.43 -5.03
N ALA A 381 -35.30 -6.61 -6.14
CA ALA A 381 -35.00 -5.59 -7.13
C ALA A 381 -36.31 -5.24 -7.94
N VAL A 382 -36.61 -3.96 -8.00
CA VAL A 382 -37.71 -3.41 -8.83
C VAL A 382 -37.07 -2.57 -9.95
N PRO A 383 -37.65 -2.54 -11.18
CA PRO A 383 -37.12 -1.70 -12.25
C PRO A 383 -36.88 -0.26 -11.81
N GLY A 384 -35.67 0.28 -12.08
CA GLY A 384 -35.29 1.63 -11.64
C GLY A 384 -33.78 1.86 -11.61
N ASN A 385 -33.41 3.07 -11.18
CA ASN A 385 -32.00 3.44 -10.97
C ASN A 385 -31.73 3.57 -9.46
N TYR A 386 -30.65 2.98 -9.02
CA TYR A 386 -30.25 2.89 -7.61
C TYR A 386 -28.81 3.36 -7.45
N ILE A 387 -28.50 3.80 -6.24
CA ILE A 387 -27.11 4.03 -5.81
C ILE A 387 -26.89 3.20 -4.55
N PHE A 388 -26.08 2.18 -4.68
CA PHE A 388 -25.70 1.35 -3.55
C PHE A 388 -24.54 1.98 -2.79
N ARG A 389 -24.59 1.90 -1.47
CA ARG A 389 -23.58 2.40 -0.55
C ARG A 389 -23.37 1.39 0.57
N ALA A 390 -22.10 1.14 0.95
CA ALA A 390 -21.76 0.28 2.08
C ALA A 390 -20.81 1.00 3.02
N ARG A 391 -21.06 0.88 4.33
CA ARG A 391 -20.29 1.55 5.37
C ARG A 391 -19.96 0.57 6.47
N ALA A 392 -18.67 0.26 6.61
CA ALA A 392 -18.19 -0.60 7.68
C ALA A 392 -17.86 0.16 8.95
N THR A 393 -17.98 -0.54 10.08
CA THR A 393 -17.47 -0.13 11.39
C THR A 393 -16.65 -1.29 11.96
N ASP A 394 -15.44 -1.01 12.40
CA ASP A 394 -14.55 -2.02 12.99
C ASP A 394 -14.79 -2.19 14.52
N ASN A 395 -14.12 -3.15 15.14
CA ASN A 395 -14.26 -3.42 16.57
C ASN A 395 -13.66 -2.34 17.48
N LEU A 396 -12.82 -1.44 16.93
CA LEU A 396 -12.34 -0.26 17.63
C LEU A 396 -13.32 0.93 17.55
N GLY A 397 -14.45 0.74 16.84
CA GLY A 397 -15.47 1.77 16.67
C GLY A 397 -15.18 2.76 15.53
N GLN A 398 -14.12 2.55 14.76
CA GLN A 398 -13.82 3.35 13.58
C GLN A 398 -14.83 3.03 12.49
N THR A 399 -15.52 4.06 12.02
CA THR A 399 -16.55 3.94 10.97
C THR A 399 -16.08 4.62 9.70
N GLN A 400 -16.29 3.98 8.57
CA GLN A 400 -16.00 4.52 7.25
C GLN A 400 -16.77 5.84 7.05
N PRO A 401 -16.10 6.97 6.74
CA PRO A 401 -16.75 8.26 6.59
C PRO A 401 -17.53 8.36 5.27
N ASP A 402 -18.53 9.22 5.20
CA ASP A 402 -19.27 9.48 3.96
C ASP A 402 -18.41 10.10 2.86
N LYS A 403 -17.39 10.85 3.24
CA LYS A 403 -16.42 11.48 2.32
C LYS A 403 -15.02 10.96 2.65
N GLY A 404 -14.21 10.76 1.63
CA GLY A 404 -12.80 10.45 1.78
C GLY A 404 -12.02 11.60 2.46
N PRO A 405 -10.74 11.36 2.74
CA PRO A 405 -9.91 12.30 3.48
C PRO A 405 -9.74 13.62 2.72
N PRO A 406 -9.26 14.69 3.36
CA PRO A 406 -8.87 15.92 2.70
C PRO A 406 -7.96 15.67 1.49
N TYR A 407 -7.98 16.61 0.56
CA TYR A 407 -7.17 16.54 -0.66
C TYR A 407 -5.69 16.39 -0.32
N ASN A 408 -5.07 15.31 -0.83
CA ASN A 408 -3.61 15.16 -0.84
C ASN A 408 -3.12 14.90 -2.27
N PHE A 409 -1.93 15.40 -2.60
CA PHE A 409 -1.42 15.44 -3.98
C PHE A 409 -1.32 14.07 -4.64
N HIS A 410 -1.11 13.02 -3.84
CA HIS A 410 -0.94 11.66 -4.34
C HIS A 410 -2.23 10.82 -4.30
N GLY A 411 -3.32 11.34 -3.73
CA GLY A 411 -4.57 10.61 -3.59
C GLY A 411 -4.42 9.31 -2.78
N TYR A 412 -3.70 9.38 -1.65
CA TYR A 412 -3.54 8.25 -0.74
C TYR A 412 -4.69 8.15 0.25
N LEU A 413 -4.93 6.90 0.69
CA LEU A 413 -5.81 6.55 1.80
C LEU A 413 -7.26 6.99 1.63
N TYR A 414 -7.79 6.96 0.40
CA TYR A 414 -9.22 7.20 0.20
C TYR A 414 -10.03 6.16 0.97
N ASP A 415 -10.94 6.61 1.83
CA ASP A 415 -11.78 5.79 2.69
C ASP A 415 -13.26 6.20 2.68
N GLY A 416 -13.63 7.19 1.86
CA GLY A 416 -15.03 7.59 1.72
C GLY A 416 -15.93 6.45 1.25
N VAL A 417 -17.18 6.47 1.69
CA VAL A 417 -18.22 5.58 1.16
C VAL A 417 -18.35 5.84 -0.34
N VAL A 418 -18.24 4.78 -1.14
CA VAL A 418 -18.30 4.86 -2.59
C VAL A 418 -19.74 4.70 -3.06
N ASP A 419 -20.21 5.64 -3.89
CA ASP A 419 -21.45 5.51 -4.61
C ASP A 419 -21.30 4.47 -5.73
N HIS A 420 -22.15 3.43 -5.72
CA HIS A 420 -22.16 2.36 -6.70
C HIS A 420 -23.48 2.38 -7.50
N PRO A 421 -23.52 3.02 -8.69
CA PRO A 421 -24.70 3.08 -9.51
C PRO A 421 -25.15 1.70 -10.01
N VAL A 422 -26.42 1.41 -9.88
CA VAL A 422 -27.06 0.16 -10.33
C VAL A 422 -28.34 0.49 -11.08
N ARG A 423 -28.55 -0.17 -12.21
CA ARG A 423 -29.79 -0.11 -12.98
C ARG A 423 -30.50 -1.46 -12.93
N VAL A 424 -31.79 -1.47 -12.68
CA VAL A 424 -32.65 -2.65 -12.72
C VAL A 424 -33.60 -2.53 -13.90
N PHE A 425 -33.80 -3.62 -14.66
CA PHE A 425 -34.74 -3.73 -15.79
C PHE A 425 -35.79 -4.80 -15.58
#